data_e58e185c9c132db14466c181de115b14
#
_entry.id   e58e185c9c132db14466c181de115b14
#
_cell.length_a   1.000
_cell.length_b   1.000
_cell.length_c   1.000
_cell.angle_alpha   90.00
_cell.angle_beta   90.00
_cell.angle_gamma   90.00
#
_symmetry.space_group_name_H-M   'P 1'
#
loop_
_entity.id
_entity.type
_entity.pdbx_description
1 polymer ?
#
loop_
_entity_poly.entity_id
_entity_poly.type
_entity_poly.pdbx_seq_one_letter_code
_entity_poly.pdbx_strand_id
1 'polypeptide(L)'
;MTQIYLQELIAAKEAVAKAASLCKEAQTDLKSIGSLDKEDKSPVTIADFGAQALVLNSLAKAFPNVPATGEEDASDLLKPENAKMLEQIIKRVGKVEPGLDKDSIIAAIERGSHPGGPQGRFWTLDPIDGTKGFLRGDQYAIALGLIEGGEVIVGVLGCPNLPVDPSDPNGERGCLLFASKGQGAYQSPLDDLSIENPITCDQISEPAEAVFCESVESGHTAHGRSAKILEAFDSKSTPFRMDSQCKYAAVSRGQASIYLRLPTRPGYEEKIWDHAAGCLILTESGGRVSDTFGKPLDFSLGQTLKNNKGVIATTGQVFEPVLKAVLNSV
;
A
#
# COMPACT_ATOMS: atom_id res chain seq x y z
N MET A 1 -8.01 -27.46 -5.18
CA MET A 1 -6.79 -27.19 -4.37
C MET A 1 -7.25 -26.52 -3.09
N THR A 2 -6.72 -26.91 -1.92
CA THR A 2 -7.02 -26.21 -0.66
C THR A 2 -6.38 -24.84 -0.74
N GLN A 3 -7.16 -23.77 -0.65
CA GLN A 3 -6.62 -22.41 -0.61
C GLN A 3 -5.84 -22.22 0.69
N ILE A 4 -4.53 -22.06 0.57
CA ILE A 4 -3.65 -21.78 1.69
C ILE A 4 -3.88 -20.34 2.14
N TYR A 5 -3.98 -20.09 3.45
CA TYR A 5 -4.24 -18.76 4.06
C TYR A 5 -5.61 -18.14 3.73
N LEU A 6 -6.62 -18.96 3.40
CA LEU A 6 -7.95 -18.47 3.02
C LEU A 6 -8.61 -17.63 4.14
N GLN A 7 -8.51 -18.08 5.40
CA GLN A 7 -9.12 -17.38 6.52
C GLN A 7 -8.45 -16.02 6.78
N GLU A 8 -7.13 -15.98 6.69
CA GLU A 8 -6.34 -14.75 6.80
C GLU A 8 -6.68 -13.78 5.67
N LEU A 9 -6.80 -14.28 4.45
CA LEU A 9 -7.15 -13.45 3.29
C LEU A 9 -8.57 -12.85 3.42
N ILE A 10 -9.56 -13.64 3.81
CA ILE A 10 -10.93 -13.17 4.00
C ILE A 10 -10.97 -12.08 5.07
N ALA A 11 -10.38 -12.33 6.24
CA ALA A 11 -10.35 -11.34 7.32
C ALA A 11 -9.60 -10.06 6.92
N ALA A 12 -8.50 -10.18 6.17
CA ALA A 12 -7.74 -9.03 5.67
C ALA A 12 -8.56 -8.20 4.66
N LYS A 13 -9.24 -8.84 3.71
CA LYS A 13 -10.14 -8.17 2.74
C LYS A 13 -11.23 -7.37 3.45
N GLU A 14 -11.93 -8.00 4.39
CA GLU A 14 -13.01 -7.36 5.15
C GLU A 14 -12.50 -6.20 6.01
N ALA A 15 -11.35 -6.36 6.67
CA ALA A 15 -10.74 -5.32 7.49
C ALA A 15 -10.33 -4.10 6.66
N VAL A 16 -9.68 -4.32 5.51
CA VAL A 16 -9.26 -3.24 4.60
C VAL A 16 -10.46 -2.54 3.97
N ALA A 17 -11.50 -3.28 3.57
CA ALA A 17 -12.72 -2.66 3.02
C ALA A 17 -13.44 -1.76 4.04
N LYS A 18 -13.52 -2.18 5.31
CA LYS A 18 -14.05 -1.32 6.39
C LYS A 18 -13.23 -0.03 6.55
N ALA A 19 -11.90 -0.13 6.59
CA ALA A 19 -11.02 1.03 6.70
C ALA A 19 -11.16 1.95 5.47
N ALA A 20 -11.26 1.37 4.26
CA ALA A 20 -11.46 2.12 3.03
C ALA A 20 -12.75 2.95 3.05
N SER A 21 -13.83 2.46 3.65
CA SER A 21 -15.09 3.21 3.78
C SER A 21 -14.92 4.46 4.67
N LEU A 22 -14.21 4.33 5.80
CA LEU A 22 -13.88 5.46 6.67
C LEU A 22 -13.01 6.49 5.95
N CYS A 23 -11.96 6.04 5.25
CA CYS A 23 -11.05 6.91 4.53
C CYS A 23 -11.74 7.65 3.38
N LYS A 24 -12.64 6.98 2.65
CA LYS A 24 -13.44 7.58 1.56
C LYS A 24 -14.36 8.69 2.08
N GLU A 25 -15.05 8.46 3.21
CA GLU A 25 -15.86 9.49 3.88
C GLU A 25 -14.98 10.66 4.33
N ALA A 26 -13.85 10.39 4.98
CA ALA A 26 -12.93 11.43 5.45
C ALA A 26 -12.39 12.28 4.30
N GLN A 27 -11.98 11.68 3.19
CA GLN A 27 -11.50 12.42 2.02
C GLN A 27 -12.62 13.24 1.35
N THR A 28 -13.86 12.76 1.36
CA THR A 28 -15.02 13.49 0.83
C THR A 28 -15.32 14.73 1.67
N ASP A 29 -15.23 14.62 2.99
CA ASP A 29 -15.38 15.75 3.91
C ASP A 29 -14.32 16.83 3.66
N LEU A 30 -13.06 16.43 3.43
CA LEU A 30 -11.97 17.33 3.06
C LEU A 30 -12.30 18.16 1.80
N LYS A 31 -12.79 17.51 0.77
CA LYS A 31 -13.19 18.18 -0.49
C LYS A 31 -14.35 19.14 -0.31
N SER A 32 -15.29 18.87 0.61
CA SER A 32 -16.48 19.68 0.85
C SER A 32 -16.20 20.98 1.61
N ILE A 33 -15.16 20.99 2.47
CA ILE A 33 -14.81 22.15 3.31
C ILE A 33 -14.12 23.27 2.50
N GLY A 34 -13.68 23.01 1.28
CA GLY A 34 -13.03 23.98 0.38
C GLY A 34 -11.78 24.60 1.00
N SER A 35 -10.62 24.46 0.40
CA SER A 35 -9.32 25.03 0.81
C SER A 35 -9.08 25.01 2.33
N LEU A 36 -8.87 23.82 2.88
CA LEU A 36 -8.16 23.72 4.14
C LEU A 36 -6.79 24.41 3.96
N ASP A 37 -6.38 25.19 4.95
CA ASP A 37 -4.99 25.61 5.02
C ASP A 37 -4.12 24.40 4.72
N LYS A 38 -3.24 24.49 3.71
CA LYS A 38 -2.38 23.38 3.26
C LYS A 38 -1.47 22.84 4.38
N GLU A 39 -1.47 23.51 5.54
CA GLU A 39 -0.74 23.14 6.74
C GLU A 39 -1.57 22.32 7.75
N ASP A 40 -2.92 22.30 7.63
CA ASP A 40 -3.77 21.49 8.52
C ASP A 40 -3.79 20.02 8.07
N LYS A 41 -2.92 19.22 8.69
CA LYS A 41 -2.84 17.77 8.48
C LYS A 41 -3.83 16.97 9.36
N SER A 42 -4.57 17.63 10.24
CA SER A 42 -5.43 16.94 11.22
C SER A 42 -6.45 15.98 10.61
N PRO A 43 -7.10 16.27 9.45
CA PRO A 43 -8.06 15.36 8.86
C PRO A 43 -7.47 14.05 8.34
N VAL A 44 -6.26 14.07 7.76
CA VAL A 44 -5.60 12.85 7.31
C VAL A 44 -5.14 12.04 8.52
N THR A 45 -4.56 12.68 9.51
CA THR A 45 -4.14 12.02 10.76
C THR A 45 -5.31 11.32 11.45
N ILE A 46 -6.50 11.94 11.49
CA ILE A 46 -7.72 11.31 12.01
C ILE A 46 -8.13 10.07 11.22
N ALA A 47 -7.97 10.12 9.89
CA ALA A 47 -8.28 8.99 9.03
C ALA A 47 -7.26 7.85 9.18
N ASP A 48 -5.96 8.16 9.32
CA ASP A 48 -4.88 7.20 9.57
C ASP A 48 -5.13 6.40 10.85
N PHE A 49 -5.30 7.08 11.97
CA PHE A 49 -5.59 6.43 13.25
C PHE A 49 -6.91 5.64 13.22
N GLY A 50 -7.95 6.20 12.59
CA GLY A 50 -9.25 5.53 12.46
C GLY A 50 -9.15 4.25 11.63
N ALA A 51 -8.44 4.29 10.51
CA ALA A 51 -8.21 3.15 9.64
C ALA A 51 -7.37 2.07 10.35
N GLN A 52 -6.27 2.46 11.03
CA GLN A 52 -5.47 1.52 11.82
C GLN A 52 -6.31 0.84 12.90
N ALA A 53 -7.11 1.61 13.66
CA ALA A 53 -7.98 1.05 14.69
C ALA A 53 -8.97 0.02 14.12
N LEU A 54 -9.62 0.32 13.00
CA LEU A 54 -10.59 -0.60 12.38
C LEU A 54 -9.94 -1.89 11.89
N VAL A 55 -8.80 -1.77 11.16
CA VAL A 55 -8.09 -2.94 10.64
C VAL A 55 -7.60 -3.82 11.78
N LEU A 56 -6.86 -3.25 12.75
CA LEU A 56 -6.24 -4.04 13.80
C LEU A 56 -7.25 -4.60 14.79
N ASN A 57 -8.39 -3.91 15.04
CA ASN A 57 -9.48 -4.47 15.81
C ASN A 57 -10.14 -5.68 15.10
N SER A 58 -10.38 -5.58 13.78
CA SER A 58 -10.94 -6.67 13.00
C SER A 58 -10.03 -7.90 13.01
N LEU A 59 -8.73 -7.69 12.80
CA LEU A 59 -7.73 -8.75 12.85
C LEU A 59 -7.54 -9.35 14.26
N ALA A 60 -7.66 -8.53 15.31
CA ALA A 60 -7.59 -9.01 16.68
C ALA A 60 -8.75 -9.95 17.04
N LYS A 61 -9.93 -9.70 16.50
CA LYS A 61 -11.12 -10.58 16.68
C LYS A 61 -10.92 -11.91 15.96
N ALA A 62 -10.38 -11.89 14.74
CA ALA A 62 -10.17 -13.10 13.94
C ALA A 62 -8.90 -13.88 14.36
N PHE A 63 -7.82 -13.17 14.69
CA PHE A 63 -6.49 -13.73 14.99
C PHE A 63 -5.89 -13.07 16.25
N PRO A 64 -6.42 -13.36 17.45
CA PRO A 64 -6.02 -12.66 18.69
C PRO A 64 -4.52 -12.81 19.01
N ASN A 65 -3.90 -13.91 18.60
CA ASN A 65 -2.51 -14.23 18.90
C ASN A 65 -1.51 -13.80 17.80
N VAL A 66 -1.99 -13.19 16.70
CA VAL A 66 -1.11 -12.69 15.64
C VAL A 66 -0.88 -11.20 15.88
N PRO A 67 0.35 -10.78 16.24
CA PRO A 67 0.65 -9.38 16.49
C PRO A 67 0.66 -8.55 15.19
N ALA A 68 0.76 -7.23 15.32
CA ALA A 68 0.82 -6.33 14.17
C ALA A 68 1.89 -5.25 14.32
N THR A 69 2.44 -4.83 13.18
CA THR A 69 3.29 -3.66 13.01
C THR A 69 2.50 -2.64 12.20
N GLY A 70 2.10 -1.54 12.80
CA GLY A 70 1.41 -0.42 12.14
C GLY A 70 2.31 0.79 12.04
N GLU A 71 1.96 1.71 11.17
CA GLU A 71 2.65 2.99 11.04
C GLU A 71 2.37 3.92 12.22
N GLU A 72 1.11 3.92 12.72
CA GLU A 72 0.64 4.87 13.72
C GLU A 72 0.88 4.38 15.15
N ASP A 73 1.34 5.31 16.02
CA ASP A 73 1.60 5.09 17.45
C ASP A 73 0.56 5.84 18.30
N ALA A 74 -0.16 5.12 19.16
CA ALA A 74 -1.19 5.70 20.03
C ALA A 74 -0.64 6.66 21.10
N SER A 75 0.66 6.66 21.38
CA SER A 75 1.25 7.50 22.44
C SER A 75 0.99 8.99 22.23
N ASP A 76 0.95 9.44 20.97
CA ASP A 76 0.64 10.81 20.62
C ASP A 76 -0.83 11.18 20.86
N LEU A 77 -1.75 10.24 20.63
CA LEU A 77 -3.18 10.46 20.86
C LEU A 77 -3.56 10.65 22.34
N LEU A 78 -2.74 10.11 23.25
CA LEU A 78 -2.99 10.17 24.68
C LEU A 78 -2.57 11.50 25.30
N LYS A 79 -1.89 12.37 24.55
CA LYS A 79 -1.50 13.70 25.02
C LYS A 79 -2.72 14.61 25.14
N PRO A 80 -2.80 15.43 26.22
CA PRO A 80 -3.95 16.32 26.46
C PRO A 80 -4.30 17.25 25.29
N GLU A 81 -3.30 17.73 24.55
CA GLU A 81 -3.47 18.59 23.38
C GLU A 81 -4.21 17.90 22.23
N ASN A 82 -4.16 16.56 22.16
CA ASN A 82 -4.77 15.77 21.10
C ASN A 82 -6.18 15.22 21.47
N ALA A 83 -6.75 15.64 22.62
CA ALA A 83 -8.07 15.17 23.07
C ALA A 83 -9.18 15.37 22.03
N LYS A 84 -9.23 16.53 21.34
CA LYS A 84 -10.19 16.80 20.27
C LYS A 84 -10.02 15.90 19.06
N MET A 85 -8.78 15.57 18.70
CA MET A 85 -8.48 14.65 17.61
C MET A 85 -8.99 13.25 17.97
N LEU A 86 -8.71 12.78 19.18
CA LEU A 86 -9.20 11.48 19.67
C LEU A 86 -10.73 11.39 19.65
N GLU A 87 -11.45 12.45 20.06
CA GLU A 87 -12.91 12.51 19.96
C GLU A 87 -13.42 12.35 18.53
N GLN A 88 -12.73 12.98 17.56
CA GLN A 88 -13.08 12.87 16.15
C GLN A 88 -12.80 11.45 15.59
N ILE A 89 -11.69 10.82 16.01
CA ILE A 89 -11.39 9.43 15.66
C ILE A 89 -12.50 8.51 16.18
N ILE A 90 -12.85 8.61 17.47
CA ILE A 90 -13.93 7.81 18.10
C ILE A 90 -15.23 7.99 17.33
N LYS A 91 -15.60 9.23 16.98
CA LYS A 91 -16.83 9.52 16.23
C LYS A 91 -16.82 8.87 14.84
N ARG A 92 -15.70 8.92 14.11
CA ARG A 92 -15.61 8.32 12.77
C ARG A 92 -15.59 6.80 12.82
N VAL A 93 -14.78 6.24 13.71
CA VAL A 93 -14.73 4.78 13.91
C VAL A 93 -16.11 4.24 14.32
N GLY A 94 -16.79 4.92 15.24
CA GLY A 94 -18.12 4.53 15.70
C GLY A 94 -19.22 4.54 14.63
N LYS A 95 -19.05 5.27 13.51
CA LYS A 95 -19.96 5.19 12.36
C LYS A 95 -19.80 3.87 11.58
N VAL A 96 -18.57 3.37 11.48
CA VAL A 96 -18.23 2.16 10.71
C VAL A 96 -18.37 0.90 11.56
N GLU A 97 -17.94 0.96 12.82
CA GLU A 97 -17.98 -0.14 13.77
C GLU A 97 -18.66 0.33 15.07
N PRO A 98 -20.01 0.34 15.12
CA PRO A 98 -20.74 0.73 16.33
C PRO A 98 -20.40 -0.17 17.52
N GLY A 99 -20.09 0.45 18.67
CA GLY A 99 -19.76 -0.28 19.90
C GLY A 99 -18.26 -0.33 20.22
N LEU A 100 -17.38 0.17 19.36
CA LEU A 100 -15.99 0.43 19.71
C LEU A 100 -15.90 1.70 20.57
N ASP A 101 -15.57 1.51 21.85
CA ASP A 101 -15.32 2.62 22.77
C ASP A 101 -13.87 3.16 22.64
N LYS A 102 -13.59 4.22 23.39
CA LYS A 102 -12.27 4.87 23.40
C LYS A 102 -11.14 3.88 23.73
N ASP A 103 -11.31 3.06 24.76
CA ASP A 103 -10.26 2.18 25.25
C ASP A 103 -9.97 1.06 24.23
N SER A 104 -11.02 0.54 23.60
CA SER A 104 -10.89 -0.44 22.51
C SER A 104 -10.20 0.13 21.28
N ILE A 105 -10.45 1.39 20.93
CA ILE A 105 -9.79 2.08 19.81
C ILE A 105 -8.29 2.26 20.11
N ILE A 106 -7.95 2.74 21.31
CA ILE A 106 -6.56 2.90 21.72
C ILE A 106 -5.83 1.55 21.73
N ALA A 107 -6.42 0.54 22.36
CA ALA A 107 -5.85 -0.81 22.40
C ALA A 107 -5.65 -1.41 20.99
N ALA A 108 -6.57 -1.14 20.06
CA ALA A 108 -6.42 -1.57 18.67
C ALA A 108 -5.22 -0.89 17.99
N ILE A 109 -5.02 0.42 18.18
CA ILE A 109 -3.88 1.15 17.62
C ILE A 109 -2.56 0.65 18.24
N GLU A 110 -2.50 0.50 19.56
CA GLU A 110 -1.32 0.01 20.29
C GLU A 110 -0.90 -1.41 19.88
N ARG A 111 -1.85 -2.21 19.39
CA ARG A 111 -1.54 -3.53 18.83
C ARG A 111 -0.57 -3.43 17.63
N GLY A 112 -0.47 -2.27 16.97
CA GLY A 112 0.48 -1.98 15.90
C GLY A 112 1.94 -1.83 16.35
N SER A 113 2.27 -2.04 17.62
CA SER A 113 3.60 -1.81 18.20
C SER A 113 4.61 -2.96 18.03
N HIS A 114 4.26 -4.03 17.33
CA HIS A 114 5.17 -5.17 17.14
C HIS A 114 6.42 -4.75 16.33
N PRO A 115 7.63 -5.12 16.76
CA PRO A 115 8.87 -4.67 16.12
C PRO A 115 9.17 -5.33 14.76
N GLY A 116 8.34 -6.27 14.29
CA GLY A 116 8.66 -7.11 13.15
C GLY A 116 9.77 -8.12 13.46
N GLY A 117 10.32 -8.75 12.43
CA GLY A 117 11.47 -9.64 12.57
C GLY A 117 11.33 -10.97 11.82
N PRO A 118 12.35 -11.86 11.97
CA PRO A 118 12.44 -13.09 11.17
C PRO A 118 11.60 -14.24 11.71
N GLN A 119 11.04 -14.11 12.92
CA GLN A 119 10.37 -15.22 13.59
C GLN A 119 8.87 -15.00 13.71
N GLY A 120 8.12 -16.10 13.60
CA GLY A 120 6.68 -16.10 13.80
C GLY A 120 5.93 -15.46 12.64
N ARG A 121 4.73 -14.99 12.97
CA ARG A 121 3.77 -14.42 12.03
C ARG A 121 3.27 -13.10 12.59
N PHE A 122 3.23 -12.06 11.77
CA PHE A 122 2.68 -10.74 12.14
C PHE A 122 2.09 -10.00 10.94
N TRP A 123 1.09 -9.17 11.22
CA TRP A 123 0.53 -8.24 10.24
C TRP A 123 1.41 -6.99 10.12
N THR A 124 1.49 -6.41 8.92
CA THR A 124 2.09 -5.09 8.71
C THR A 124 1.07 -4.21 7.99
N LEU A 125 0.88 -2.97 8.47
CA LEU A 125 -0.18 -2.08 8.00
C LEU A 125 0.34 -0.67 7.80
N ASP A 126 0.09 -0.13 6.61
CA ASP A 126 0.03 1.30 6.35
C ASP A 126 -1.45 1.69 6.19
N PRO A 127 -2.03 2.46 7.12
CA PRO A 127 -3.45 2.79 7.09
C PRO A 127 -3.82 3.75 5.96
N ILE A 128 -2.92 4.68 5.57
CA ILE A 128 -3.08 5.58 4.41
C ILE A 128 -1.72 5.80 3.74
N ASP A 129 -1.23 4.79 3.01
CA ASP A 129 -0.08 5.00 2.14
C ASP A 129 -0.42 6.04 1.07
N GLY A 130 0.41 7.07 0.99
CA GLY A 130 0.18 8.20 0.11
C GLY A 130 -0.62 9.35 0.74
N THR A 131 -0.33 9.70 1.99
CA THR A 131 -0.95 10.79 2.78
C THR A 131 -1.10 12.10 2.00
N LYS A 132 -0.09 12.48 1.19
CA LYS A 132 -0.17 13.68 0.34
C LYS A 132 -1.17 13.54 -0.80
N GLY A 133 -1.26 12.36 -1.41
CA GLY A 133 -2.29 12.05 -2.41
C GLY A 133 -3.68 12.11 -1.80
N PHE A 134 -3.85 11.54 -0.61
CA PHE A 134 -5.09 11.62 0.15
C PHE A 134 -5.54 13.08 0.36
N LEU A 135 -4.64 13.96 0.82
CA LEU A 135 -4.93 15.38 1.03
C LEU A 135 -5.28 16.14 -0.26
N ARG A 136 -4.70 15.76 -1.40
CA ARG A 136 -5.04 16.33 -2.71
C ARG A 136 -6.33 15.78 -3.31
N GLY A 137 -6.90 14.73 -2.72
CA GLY A 137 -8.02 14.00 -3.31
C GLY A 137 -7.61 13.05 -4.44
N ASP A 138 -6.32 12.74 -4.52
CA ASP A 138 -5.69 11.83 -5.47
C ASP A 138 -5.63 10.39 -4.94
N GLN A 139 -4.70 9.58 -5.48
CA GLN A 139 -4.54 8.18 -5.12
C GLN A 139 -3.91 8.01 -3.73
N TYR A 140 -4.41 7.05 -3.00
CA TYR A 140 -3.87 6.51 -1.76
C TYR A 140 -4.26 5.04 -1.62
N ALA A 141 -3.64 4.33 -0.71
CA ALA A 141 -3.97 2.93 -0.45
C ALA A 141 -3.98 2.62 1.04
N ILE A 142 -4.87 1.72 1.46
CA ILE A 142 -4.77 1.00 2.72
C ILE A 142 -3.99 -0.28 2.42
N ALA A 143 -2.79 -0.43 2.96
CA ALA A 143 -1.89 -1.51 2.61
C ALA A 143 -1.69 -2.47 3.79
N LEU A 144 -2.17 -3.71 3.66
CA LEU A 144 -2.09 -4.74 4.68
C LEU A 144 -1.36 -5.97 4.17
N GLY A 145 -0.30 -6.37 4.86
CA GLY A 145 0.45 -7.60 4.59
C GLY A 145 0.47 -8.54 5.78
N LEU A 146 0.51 -9.84 5.56
CA LEU A 146 0.84 -10.84 6.57
C LEU A 146 2.21 -11.41 6.25
N ILE A 147 3.14 -11.31 7.20
CA ILE A 147 4.50 -11.82 7.08
C ILE A 147 4.64 -13.04 8.00
N GLU A 148 5.23 -14.11 7.47
CA GLU A 148 5.56 -15.32 8.23
C GLU A 148 6.99 -15.74 7.91
N GLY A 149 7.84 -15.85 8.95
CA GLY A 149 9.23 -16.25 8.76
C GLY A 149 10.04 -15.30 7.85
N GLY A 150 9.68 -14.01 7.77
CA GLY A 150 10.31 -13.02 6.90
C GLY A 150 9.77 -13.00 5.46
N GLU A 151 8.78 -13.80 5.12
CA GLU A 151 8.13 -13.83 3.81
C GLU A 151 6.73 -13.26 3.87
N VAL A 152 6.33 -12.46 2.88
CA VAL A 152 4.94 -11.98 2.76
C VAL A 152 4.09 -13.11 2.20
N ILE A 153 3.06 -13.52 2.95
CA ILE A 153 2.19 -14.67 2.60
C ILE A 153 0.76 -14.26 2.25
N VAL A 154 0.29 -13.09 2.70
CA VAL A 154 -0.96 -12.46 2.27
C VAL A 154 -0.69 -10.97 2.05
N GLY A 155 -1.25 -10.41 0.98
CA GLY A 155 -1.19 -8.99 0.68
C GLY A 155 -2.56 -8.49 0.23
N VAL A 156 -2.97 -7.33 0.77
CA VAL A 156 -4.24 -6.66 0.41
C VAL A 156 -3.99 -5.17 0.27
N LEU A 157 -4.43 -4.58 -0.84
CA LEU A 157 -4.41 -3.15 -1.12
C LEU A 157 -5.84 -2.66 -1.35
N GLY A 158 -6.36 -1.85 -0.45
CA GLY A 158 -7.59 -1.08 -0.67
C GLY A 158 -7.25 0.22 -1.38
N CYS A 159 -7.73 0.40 -2.59
CA CYS A 159 -7.43 1.56 -3.46
C CYS A 159 -8.71 2.33 -3.78
N PRO A 160 -9.21 3.23 -2.89
CA PRO A 160 -10.53 3.84 -3.02
C PRO A 160 -10.72 4.74 -4.24
N ASN A 161 -9.65 5.31 -4.78
CA ASN A 161 -9.70 6.22 -5.91
C ASN A 161 -9.26 5.59 -7.25
N LEU A 162 -8.80 4.32 -7.25
CA LEU A 162 -8.53 3.62 -8.51
C LEU A 162 -9.83 3.19 -9.20
N PRO A 163 -9.92 3.31 -10.55
CA PRO A 163 -11.03 2.73 -11.30
C PRO A 163 -11.09 1.21 -11.11
N VAL A 164 -12.29 0.68 -11.00
CA VAL A 164 -12.52 -0.78 -10.95
C VAL A 164 -12.10 -1.39 -12.28
N ASP A 165 -12.53 -0.79 -13.40
CA ASP A 165 -12.04 -1.15 -14.73
C ASP A 165 -10.82 -0.29 -15.09
N PRO A 166 -9.62 -0.89 -15.25
CA PRO A 166 -8.43 -0.15 -15.65
C PRO A 166 -8.55 0.54 -17.01
N SER A 167 -9.42 0.07 -17.90
CA SER A 167 -9.64 0.62 -19.24
C SER A 167 -10.60 1.82 -19.25
N ASP A 168 -11.38 2.01 -18.17
CA ASP A 168 -12.28 3.15 -18.00
C ASP A 168 -11.84 4.08 -16.87
N PRO A 169 -10.97 5.06 -17.13
CA PRO A 169 -10.46 5.98 -16.10
C PRO A 169 -11.54 6.87 -15.48
N ASN A 170 -12.71 6.98 -16.08
CA ASN A 170 -13.85 7.77 -15.59
C ASN A 170 -14.96 6.92 -14.99
N GLY A 171 -14.80 5.59 -15.01
CA GLY A 171 -15.76 4.62 -14.49
C GLY A 171 -15.81 4.58 -12.95
N GLU A 172 -16.47 3.55 -12.47
CA GLU A 172 -16.61 3.27 -11.05
C GLU A 172 -15.26 3.19 -10.36
N ARG A 173 -15.16 3.76 -9.15
CA ARG A 173 -13.92 3.83 -8.37
C ARG A 173 -14.03 3.09 -7.06
N GLY A 174 -12.94 2.49 -6.67
CA GLY A 174 -12.77 1.75 -5.44
C GLY A 174 -12.57 0.28 -5.70
N CYS A 175 -11.32 -0.16 -5.70
CA CYS A 175 -10.96 -1.55 -5.86
C CYS A 175 -10.07 -2.04 -4.73
N LEU A 176 -10.19 -3.32 -4.44
CA LEU A 176 -9.37 -4.09 -3.53
C LEU A 176 -8.55 -5.07 -4.34
N LEU A 177 -7.22 -4.95 -4.30
CA LEU A 177 -6.33 -5.95 -4.89
C LEU A 177 -5.80 -6.84 -3.79
N PHE A 178 -5.68 -8.13 -4.07
CA PHE A 178 -5.24 -9.09 -3.06
C PHE A 178 -4.56 -10.31 -3.65
N ALA A 179 -3.69 -10.93 -2.85
CA ALA A 179 -3.02 -12.17 -3.17
C ALA A 179 -2.71 -12.97 -1.91
N SER A 180 -2.67 -14.28 -2.07
CA SER A 180 -2.00 -15.20 -1.15
C SER A 180 -0.87 -15.91 -1.89
N LYS A 181 0.24 -16.16 -1.21
CA LYS A 181 1.45 -16.77 -1.80
C LYS A 181 1.12 -18.06 -2.55
N GLY A 182 1.48 -18.11 -3.84
CA GLY A 182 1.26 -19.27 -4.74
C GLY A 182 -0.18 -19.46 -5.22
N GLN A 183 -1.07 -18.45 -5.04
CA GLN A 183 -2.49 -18.57 -5.43
C GLN A 183 -2.91 -17.58 -6.53
N GLY A 184 -1.97 -16.77 -7.05
CA GLY A 184 -2.26 -15.71 -8.00
C GLY A 184 -2.80 -14.44 -7.33
N ALA A 185 -2.98 -13.40 -8.13
CA ALA A 185 -3.50 -12.11 -7.69
C ALA A 185 -4.90 -11.85 -8.26
N TYR A 186 -5.72 -11.17 -7.48
CA TYR A 186 -7.12 -10.89 -7.80
C TYR A 186 -7.50 -9.46 -7.46
N GLN A 187 -8.61 -9.01 -8.03
CA GLN A 187 -9.25 -7.73 -7.73
C GLN A 187 -10.75 -7.91 -7.49
N SER A 188 -11.26 -7.14 -6.51
CA SER A 188 -12.71 -6.97 -6.25
C SER A 188 -13.06 -5.49 -6.27
N PRO A 189 -14.31 -5.09 -6.59
CA PRO A 189 -14.84 -3.80 -6.14
C PRO A 189 -14.81 -3.72 -4.61
N LEU A 190 -14.56 -2.52 -4.03
CA LEU A 190 -14.53 -2.35 -2.57
C LEU A 190 -15.89 -2.53 -1.89
N ASP A 191 -16.97 -2.34 -2.63
CA ASP A 191 -18.36 -2.48 -2.17
C ASP A 191 -18.95 -3.86 -2.42
N ASP A 192 -18.28 -4.72 -3.21
CA ASP A 192 -18.68 -6.11 -3.44
C ASP A 192 -17.47 -7.06 -3.47
N LEU A 193 -17.10 -7.56 -2.29
CA LEU A 193 -15.98 -8.49 -2.14
C LEU A 193 -16.28 -9.92 -2.64
N SER A 194 -17.51 -10.21 -3.06
CA SER A 194 -17.87 -11.52 -3.62
C SER A 194 -17.40 -11.68 -5.07
N ILE A 195 -17.14 -10.57 -5.76
CA ILE A 195 -16.59 -10.55 -7.11
C ILE A 195 -15.06 -10.65 -6.99
N GLU A 196 -14.46 -11.69 -7.57
CA GLU A 196 -13.02 -11.90 -7.58
C GLU A 196 -12.53 -12.11 -9.02
N ASN A 197 -11.98 -11.05 -9.61
CA ASN A 197 -11.44 -11.11 -10.96
C ASN A 197 -9.92 -11.35 -10.89
N PRO A 198 -9.38 -12.38 -11.57
CA PRO A 198 -7.93 -12.55 -11.64
C PRO A 198 -7.28 -11.37 -12.37
N ILE A 199 -6.12 -10.95 -11.88
CA ILE A 199 -5.31 -9.91 -12.51
C ILE A 199 -3.95 -10.45 -12.91
N THR A 200 -3.41 -9.93 -14.02
CA THR A 200 -2.07 -10.23 -14.49
C THR A 200 -1.38 -8.94 -14.94
N CYS A 201 -0.08 -8.86 -14.74
CA CYS A 201 0.70 -7.78 -15.33
C CYS A 201 0.73 -7.90 -16.85
N ASP A 202 1.11 -6.82 -17.55
CA ASP A 202 1.27 -6.85 -19.00
C ASP A 202 2.37 -7.86 -19.43
N GLN A 203 2.37 -8.24 -20.69
CA GLN A 203 3.28 -9.25 -21.23
C GLN A 203 4.31 -8.66 -22.19
N ILE A 204 4.57 -7.36 -22.09
CA ILE A 204 5.55 -6.71 -22.94
C ILE A 204 6.97 -7.27 -22.67
N SER A 205 7.74 -7.44 -23.72
CA SER A 205 9.14 -7.90 -23.67
C SER A 205 10.14 -6.81 -24.06
N GLU A 206 9.68 -5.80 -24.81
CA GLU A 206 10.51 -4.71 -25.29
C GLU A 206 10.44 -3.51 -24.35
N PRO A 207 11.53 -3.11 -23.69
CA PRO A 207 11.56 -1.97 -22.77
C PRO A 207 11.13 -0.63 -23.41
N ALA A 208 11.28 -0.49 -24.75
CA ALA A 208 10.83 0.69 -25.48
C ALA A 208 9.29 0.87 -25.44
N GLU A 209 8.55 -0.22 -25.28
CA GLU A 209 7.07 -0.24 -25.22
C GLU A 209 6.56 -0.07 -23.77
N ALA A 210 7.46 -0.12 -22.77
CA ALA A 210 7.11 -0.10 -21.38
C ALA A 210 6.44 1.21 -20.95
N VAL A 211 5.38 1.10 -20.21
CA VAL A 211 4.70 2.23 -19.55
C VAL A 211 5.27 2.41 -18.16
N PHE A 212 5.83 3.58 -17.89
CA PHE A 212 6.41 3.91 -16.58
C PHE A 212 5.37 4.55 -15.66
N CYS A 213 5.38 4.10 -14.40
CA CYS A 213 4.64 4.71 -13.31
C CYS A 213 5.62 5.27 -12.27
N GLU A 214 5.46 6.53 -11.90
CA GLU A 214 6.33 7.24 -10.95
C GLU A 214 5.53 7.81 -9.77
N SER A 215 6.23 8.11 -8.67
CA SER A 215 5.65 8.92 -7.60
C SER A 215 5.36 10.34 -8.07
N VAL A 216 4.27 10.94 -7.61
CA VAL A 216 4.01 12.39 -7.77
C VAL A 216 5.10 13.18 -7.05
N GLU A 217 5.50 12.73 -5.86
CA GLU A 217 6.48 13.38 -5.00
C GLU A 217 7.92 13.10 -5.43
N SER A 218 8.66 14.14 -5.80
CA SER A 218 10.09 14.04 -6.15
C SER A 218 10.98 13.57 -5.00
N GLY A 219 10.51 13.65 -3.75
CA GLY A 219 11.20 13.11 -2.58
C GLY A 219 11.24 11.59 -2.52
N HIS A 220 10.35 10.90 -3.24
CA HIS A 220 10.21 9.44 -3.23
C HIS A 220 10.89 8.75 -4.41
N THR A 221 11.26 9.48 -5.46
CA THR A 221 12.02 8.91 -6.58
C THR A 221 12.88 9.98 -7.27
N ALA A 222 14.04 9.57 -7.74
CA ALA A 222 14.96 10.44 -8.49
C ALA A 222 14.47 10.56 -9.95
N HIS A 223 13.48 11.43 -10.22
CA HIS A 223 12.87 11.61 -11.56
C HIS A 223 13.91 11.80 -12.68
N GLY A 224 15.00 12.51 -12.41
CA GLY A 224 16.08 12.69 -13.38
C GLY A 224 16.80 11.39 -13.74
N ARG A 225 16.88 10.40 -12.81
CA ARG A 225 17.42 9.07 -13.09
C ARG A 225 16.41 8.23 -13.87
N SER A 226 15.14 8.28 -13.49
CA SER A 226 14.07 7.59 -14.24
C SER A 226 14.02 8.09 -15.69
N ALA A 227 14.14 9.40 -15.93
CA ALA A 227 14.17 9.96 -17.27
C ALA A 227 15.36 9.43 -18.11
N LYS A 228 16.57 9.30 -17.52
CA LYS A 228 17.72 8.70 -18.21
C LYS A 228 17.49 7.22 -18.55
N ILE A 229 16.78 6.48 -17.72
CA ILE A 229 16.44 5.07 -17.98
C ILE A 229 15.47 4.97 -19.16
N LEU A 230 14.43 5.83 -19.19
CA LEU A 230 13.51 5.95 -20.32
C LEU A 230 14.23 6.27 -21.63
N GLU A 231 15.16 7.23 -21.59
CA GLU A 231 15.97 7.63 -22.73
C GLU A 231 16.86 6.47 -23.23
N ALA A 232 17.44 5.70 -22.31
CA ALA A 232 18.25 4.52 -22.63
C ALA A 232 17.47 3.39 -23.30
N PHE A 233 16.12 3.36 -23.14
CA PHE A 233 15.23 2.41 -23.80
C PHE A 233 14.63 2.95 -25.12
N ASP A 234 14.95 4.17 -25.52
CA ASP A 234 14.30 4.86 -26.63
C ASP A 234 12.76 4.89 -26.46
N SER A 235 12.31 4.90 -25.22
CA SER A 235 10.89 4.87 -24.90
C SER A 235 10.26 6.23 -25.21
N LYS A 236 9.14 6.19 -25.96
CA LYS A 236 8.33 7.37 -26.28
C LYS A 236 7.17 7.55 -25.30
N SER A 237 7.01 6.65 -24.32
CA SER A 237 5.94 6.74 -23.34
C SER A 237 6.19 7.91 -22.38
N THR A 238 5.13 8.66 -22.10
CA THR A 238 5.16 9.65 -21.03
C THR A 238 4.84 8.94 -19.72
N PRO A 239 5.74 8.99 -18.70
CA PRO A 239 5.42 8.40 -17.41
C PRO A 239 4.16 9.01 -16.81
N PHE A 240 3.26 8.18 -16.33
CA PHE A 240 2.18 8.71 -15.51
C PHE A 240 2.56 8.66 -14.03
N ARG A 241 2.01 9.61 -13.27
CA ARG A 241 2.36 9.77 -11.86
C ARG A 241 1.19 9.40 -10.97
N MET A 242 1.52 8.67 -9.91
CA MET A 242 0.56 8.14 -8.96
C MET A 242 1.19 8.08 -7.57
N ASP A 243 0.39 8.35 -6.55
CA ASP A 243 0.83 8.18 -5.16
C ASP A 243 0.65 6.74 -4.68
N SER A 244 1.28 6.40 -3.59
CA SER A 244 1.11 5.15 -2.81
C SER A 244 1.50 3.84 -3.52
N GLN A 245 1.18 2.75 -2.85
CA GLN A 245 1.22 1.38 -3.40
C GLN A 245 0.19 1.15 -4.54
N CYS A 246 -0.65 2.14 -4.87
CA CYS A 246 -1.39 2.13 -6.12
C CYS A 246 -0.49 1.97 -7.36
N LYS A 247 0.82 2.31 -7.26
CA LYS A 247 1.81 2.03 -8.31
C LYS A 247 2.06 0.54 -8.51
N TYR A 248 2.13 -0.24 -7.42
CA TYR A 248 2.16 -1.69 -7.52
C TYR A 248 0.87 -2.23 -8.13
N ALA A 249 -0.29 -1.69 -7.71
CA ALA A 249 -1.59 -2.05 -8.28
C ALA A 249 -1.64 -1.78 -9.78
N ALA A 250 -1.11 -0.64 -10.26
CA ALA A 250 -1.08 -0.30 -11.68
C ALA A 250 -0.24 -1.30 -12.49
N VAL A 251 0.93 -1.71 -11.99
CA VAL A 251 1.77 -2.73 -12.66
C VAL A 251 1.09 -4.10 -12.60
N SER A 252 0.52 -4.49 -11.46
CA SER A 252 -0.15 -5.79 -11.29
C SER A 252 -1.36 -5.99 -12.21
N ARG A 253 -2.01 -4.88 -12.65
CA ARG A 253 -3.18 -4.88 -13.54
C ARG A 253 -2.84 -4.60 -15.01
N GLY A 254 -1.54 -4.51 -15.35
CA GLY A 254 -1.08 -4.19 -16.70
C GLY A 254 -1.35 -2.76 -17.17
N GLN A 255 -1.64 -1.81 -16.27
CA GLN A 255 -1.76 -0.38 -16.59
C GLN A 255 -0.39 0.30 -16.72
N ALA A 256 0.60 -0.23 -16.04
CA ALA A 256 1.99 0.14 -16.13
C ALA A 256 2.84 -1.12 -16.26
N SER A 257 4.06 -0.95 -16.77
CA SER A 257 5.03 -2.02 -16.93
C SER A 257 6.17 -1.92 -15.93
N ILE A 258 6.45 -0.70 -15.47
CA ILE A 258 7.62 -0.38 -14.64
C ILE A 258 7.24 0.66 -13.57
N TYR A 259 7.55 0.33 -12.32
CA TYR A 259 7.57 1.27 -11.20
C TYR A 259 8.97 1.27 -10.59
N LEU A 260 9.58 2.46 -10.48
CA LEU A 260 10.89 2.65 -9.85
C LEU A 260 10.76 3.57 -8.64
N ARG A 261 11.32 3.12 -7.51
CA ARG A 261 11.56 3.95 -6.32
C ARG A 261 13.07 4.04 -6.11
N LEU A 262 13.67 5.01 -6.77
CA LEU A 262 15.13 5.19 -6.73
C LEU A 262 15.52 6.06 -5.54
N PRO A 263 16.55 5.69 -4.75
CA PRO A 263 16.95 6.43 -3.56
C PRO A 263 17.25 7.90 -3.87
N THR A 264 16.68 8.80 -3.07
CA THR A 264 16.87 10.27 -3.16
C THR A 264 17.70 10.82 -2.01
N ARG A 265 17.86 10.04 -0.92
CA ARG A 265 18.58 10.46 0.29
C ARG A 265 19.53 9.34 0.75
N PRO A 266 20.81 9.66 1.08
CA PRO A 266 21.71 8.70 1.73
C PRO A 266 21.12 8.24 3.07
N GLY A 267 21.22 6.93 3.36
CA GLY A 267 20.81 6.37 4.64
C GLY A 267 19.30 6.22 4.86
N TYR A 268 18.45 6.56 3.90
CA TYR A 268 17.01 6.30 4.00
C TYR A 268 16.75 4.79 3.91
N GLU A 269 15.95 4.28 4.83
CA GLU A 269 15.49 2.90 4.87
C GLU A 269 13.99 2.85 4.61
N GLU A 270 13.59 2.08 3.60
CA GLU A 270 12.18 1.87 3.27
C GLU A 270 11.47 1.12 4.42
N LYS A 271 10.21 1.44 4.66
CA LYS A 271 9.41 0.75 5.65
C LYS A 271 8.77 -0.51 5.06
N ILE A 272 8.63 -1.56 5.87
CA ILE A 272 8.04 -2.81 5.40
C ILE A 272 6.58 -2.64 4.97
N TRP A 273 5.82 -1.78 5.64
CA TRP A 273 4.42 -1.52 5.32
C TRP A 273 4.22 -0.75 4.01
N ASP A 274 5.22 0.02 3.54
CA ASP A 274 5.20 0.69 2.23
C ASP A 274 5.32 -0.29 1.04
N HIS A 275 5.64 -1.57 1.29
CA HIS A 275 6.01 -2.48 0.20
C HIS A 275 5.41 -3.89 0.31
N ALA A 276 5.14 -4.40 1.50
CA ALA A 276 4.80 -5.82 1.70
C ALA A 276 3.60 -6.27 0.85
N ALA A 277 2.47 -5.57 0.95
CA ALA A 277 1.27 -5.93 0.21
C ALA A 277 1.47 -5.85 -1.30
N GLY A 278 1.98 -4.72 -1.78
CA GLY A 278 2.19 -4.49 -3.22
C GLY A 278 3.22 -5.45 -3.83
N CYS A 279 4.28 -5.79 -3.09
CA CYS A 279 5.29 -6.73 -3.52
C CYS A 279 4.69 -8.12 -3.80
N LEU A 280 3.88 -8.66 -2.87
CA LEU A 280 3.24 -9.96 -3.07
C LEU A 280 2.24 -9.91 -4.22
N ILE A 281 1.35 -8.91 -4.25
CA ILE A 281 0.31 -8.80 -5.30
C ILE A 281 0.96 -8.74 -6.68
N LEU A 282 2.02 -7.95 -6.85
CA LEU A 282 2.73 -7.88 -8.12
C LEU A 282 3.41 -9.20 -8.48
N THR A 283 4.06 -9.86 -7.53
CA THR A 283 4.72 -11.14 -7.76
C THR A 283 3.70 -12.21 -8.18
N GLU A 284 2.56 -12.28 -7.51
CA GLU A 284 1.49 -13.24 -7.80
C GLU A 284 0.74 -12.92 -9.12
N SER A 285 0.81 -11.68 -9.62
CA SER A 285 0.29 -11.31 -10.95
C SER A 285 1.28 -11.57 -12.10
N GLY A 286 2.45 -12.15 -11.81
CA GLY A 286 3.49 -12.51 -12.80
C GLY A 286 4.59 -11.46 -12.97
N GLY A 287 4.60 -10.41 -12.13
CA GLY A 287 5.66 -9.41 -12.11
C GLY A 287 6.88 -9.82 -11.29
N ARG A 288 7.87 -8.93 -11.22
CA ARG A 288 9.10 -9.12 -10.41
C ARG A 288 9.38 -7.87 -9.58
N VAL A 289 9.81 -8.08 -8.34
CA VAL A 289 10.19 -7.03 -7.41
C VAL A 289 11.59 -7.31 -6.85
N SER A 290 12.43 -6.27 -6.82
CA SER A 290 13.74 -6.30 -6.16
C SER A 290 14.13 -4.91 -5.67
N ASP A 291 15.26 -4.82 -4.97
CA ASP A 291 15.94 -3.55 -4.78
C ASP A 291 16.72 -3.12 -6.04
N THR A 292 17.38 -1.96 -6.01
CA THR A 292 18.14 -1.41 -7.12
C THR A 292 19.41 -2.21 -7.48
N PHE A 293 19.74 -3.24 -6.70
CA PHE A 293 20.84 -4.19 -6.95
C PHE A 293 20.35 -5.58 -7.39
N GLY A 294 19.06 -5.75 -7.60
CA GLY A 294 18.44 -7.02 -7.98
C GLY A 294 18.23 -8.00 -6.83
N LYS A 295 18.41 -7.58 -5.57
CA LYS A 295 18.18 -8.44 -4.40
C LYS A 295 16.69 -8.45 -4.05
N PRO A 296 16.11 -9.59 -3.66
CA PRO A 296 14.77 -9.62 -3.09
C PRO A 296 14.63 -8.64 -1.90
N LEU A 297 13.43 -8.10 -1.69
CA LEU A 297 13.15 -7.31 -0.50
C LEU A 297 13.15 -8.21 0.73
N ASP A 298 13.89 -7.82 1.76
CA ASP A 298 14.10 -8.59 2.98
C ASP A 298 13.19 -8.08 4.11
N PHE A 299 12.06 -8.72 4.29
CA PHE A 299 11.07 -8.40 5.32
C PHE A 299 11.37 -9.01 6.69
N SER A 300 12.53 -9.66 6.87
CA SER A 300 12.91 -10.35 8.11
C SER A 300 13.63 -9.46 9.15
N LEU A 301 13.91 -8.20 8.81
CA LEU A 301 14.85 -7.37 9.58
C LEU A 301 14.18 -6.35 10.51
N GLY A 302 12.91 -6.52 10.83
CA GLY A 302 12.12 -5.59 11.64
C GLY A 302 11.25 -4.69 10.79
N GLN A 303 11.11 -3.42 11.20
CA GLN A 303 10.19 -2.47 10.56
C GLN A 303 10.75 -1.82 9.29
N THR A 304 12.01 -2.08 8.94
CA THR A 304 12.66 -1.45 7.77
C THR A 304 13.36 -2.47 6.88
N LEU A 305 13.42 -2.16 5.59
CA LEU A 305 14.16 -2.90 4.58
C LEU A 305 15.65 -2.47 4.56
N LYS A 306 16.31 -2.51 5.72
CA LYS A 306 17.65 -1.93 5.93
C LYS A 306 18.76 -2.51 5.05
N ASN A 307 18.59 -3.74 4.54
CA ASN A 307 19.53 -4.39 3.62
C ASN A 307 19.25 -4.06 2.15
N ASN A 308 18.13 -3.41 1.85
CA ASN A 308 17.71 -3.06 0.50
C ASN A 308 17.89 -1.55 0.24
N LYS A 309 18.02 -1.20 -1.01
CA LYS A 309 18.14 0.20 -1.47
C LYS A 309 17.19 0.45 -2.62
N GLY A 310 16.13 1.24 -2.36
CA GLY A 310 15.08 1.53 -3.34
C GLY A 310 14.34 0.29 -3.81
N VAL A 311 13.52 0.45 -4.84
CA VAL A 311 12.69 -0.63 -5.40
C VAL A 311 12.64 -0.56 -6.92
N ILE A 312 12.74 -1.72 -7.54
CA ILE A 312 12.41 -2.01 -8.94
C ILE A 312 11.22 -2.97 -8.92
N ALA A 313 10.10 -2.55 -9.49
CA ALA A 313 8.90 -3.36 -9.63
C ALA A 313 8.45 -3.31 -11.10
N THR A 314 8.43 -4.47 -11.75
CA THR A 314 8.20 -4.53 -13.21
C THR A 314 7.32 -5.71 -13.58
N THR A 315 6.76 -5.66 -14.79
CA THR A 315 6.33 -6.90 -15.46
C THR A 315 7.53 -7.86 -15.60
N GLY A 316 7.24 -9.17 -15.65
CA GLY A 316 8.29 -10.19 -15.55
C GLY A 316 9.38 -10.11 -16.63
N GLN A 317 8.99 -9.82 -17.87
CA GLN A 317 9.89 -9.94 -19.04
C GLN A 317 10.88 -8.78 -19.17
N VAL A 318 10.52 -7.57 -18.77
CA VAL A 318 11.43 -6.39 -18.86
C VAL A 318 12.32 -6.20 -17.63
N PHE A 319 12.25 -7.07 -16.64
CA PHE A 319 12.99 -6.92 -15.39
C PHE A 319 14.51 -6.83 -15.58
N GLU A 320 15.11 -7.76 -16.31
CA GLU A 320 16.59 -7.79 -16.49
C GLU A 320 17.13 -6.56 -17.24
N PRO A 321 16.51 -6.11 -18.35
CA PRO A 321 16.88 -4.86 -18.99
C PRO A 321 16.77 -3.65 -18.05
N VAL A 322 15.68 -3.56 -17.25
CA VAL A 322 15.45 -2.46 -16.31
C VAL A 322 16.51 -2.47 -15.20
N LEU A 323 16.78 -3.63 -14.59
CA LEU A 323 17.84 -3.75 -13.58
C LEU A 323 19.18 -3.29 -14.10
N LYS A 324 19.57 -3.72 -15.32
CA LYS A 324 20.81 -3.31 -15.97
C LYS A 324 20.85 -1.79 -16.17
N ALA A 325 19.77 -1.18 -16.63
CA ALA A 325 19.70 0.27 -16.83
C ALA A 325 19.78 1.03 -15.50
N VAL A 326 19.12 0.55 -14.45
CA VAL A 326 19.21 1.12 -13.10
C VAL A 326 20.65 1.06 -12.57
N LEU A 327 21.34 -0.07 -12.70
CA LEU A 327 22.74 -0.23 -12.28
C LEU A 327 23.69 0.72 -13.03
N ASN A 328 23.43 0.96 -14.31
CA ASN A 328 24.24 1.88 -15.13
C ASN A 328 23.92 3.36 -14.87
N SER A 329 22.83 3.67 -14.17
CA SER A 329 22.41 5.05 -13.87
C SER A 329 22.96 5.60 -12.53
N VAL A 330 23.70 4.78 -11.79
CA VAL A 330 24.28 5.12 -10.47
C VAL A 330 25.54 5.98 -10.63
#